data_b4f3c8642682b523e6a8c3d5267603c3
#
_entry.id   b4f3c8642682b523e6a8c3d5267603c3
#
_cell.length_a   1.000
_cell.length_b   1.000
_cell.length_c   1.000
_cell.angle_alpha   90.00
_cell.angle_beta   90.00
_cell.angle_gamma   90.00
#
_symmetry.space_group_name_H-M   'P 1'
#
loop_
_entity.id
_entity.type
_entity.pdbx_description
1 polymer ?
#
loop_
_entity_poly.entity_id
_entity_poly.type
_entity_poly.pdbx_seq_one_letter_code
_entity_poly.pdbx_strand_id
1 'polypeptide(L)'
;MYKDYKESHENYLKAIYLISKKKKGGWVLNSEIAEFLKVKPSSVTEMLYKLKNEGFIIWRPRKSIHLTVKGKKVAQSILRKNKELKKFFKNILNLKDDLKLNEICCKIEHHITPEVRIALEHLNSTLV
;
A
#
# COMPACT_ATOMS: atom_id res chain seq x y z
N MET A 1 1.39 -17.94 -6.55
CA MET A 1 0.41 -18.02 -5.45
C MET A 1 0.84 -17.22 -4.23
N TYR A 2 1.99 -17.51 -3.67
CA TYR A 2 2.48 -16.78 -2.51
C TYR A 2 2.69 -15.29 -2.80
N LYS A 3 3.23 -14.95 -3.97
CA LYS A 3 3.43 -13.57 -4.40
C LYS A 3 2.12 -12.79 -4.50
N ASP A 4 1.13 -13.38 -5.16
CA ASP A 4 -0.16 -12.73 -5.38
C ASP A 4 -0.88 -12.46 -4.07
N TYR A 5 -0.82 -13.42 -3.15
CA TYR A 5 -1.38 -13.28 -1.82
C TYR A 5 -0.77 -12.09 -1.09
N LYS A 6 0.56 -12.00 -1.11
CA LYS A 6 1.29 -10.91 -0.45
C LYS A 6 0.97 -9.55 -1.06
N GLU A 7 0.98 -9.46 -2.38
CA GLU A 7 0.63 -8.22 -3.08
C GLU A 7 -0.76 -7.75 -2.72
N SER A 8 -1.72 -8.67 -2.72
CA SER A 8 -3.11 -8.36 -2.39
C SER A 8 -3.23 -7.80 -0.97
N HIS A 9 -2.58 -8.46 -0.01
CA HIS A 9 -2.57 -8.01 1.38
C HIS A 9 -1.97 -6.61 1.51
N GLU A 10 -0.83 -6.40 0.87
CA GLU A 10 -0.13 -5.12 0.92
C GLU A 10 -0.94 -4.00 0.26
N ASN A 11 -1.60 -4.30 -0.86
CA ASN A 11 -2.47 -3.32 -1.52
C ASN A 11 -3.64 -2.89 -0.64
N TYR A 12 -4.25 -3.84 0.06
CA TYR A 12 -5.34 -3.52 0.97
C TYR A 12 -4.85 -2.69 2.15
N LEU A 13 -3.73 -3.06 2.76
CA LEU A 13 -3.17 -2.32 3.88
C LEU A 13 -2.77 -0.90 3.47
N LYS A 14 -2.19 -0.75 2.29
CA LYS A 14 -1.87 0.57 1.74
C LYS A 14 -3.13 1.40 1.54
N ALA A 15 -4.18 0.81 0.96
CA ALA A 15 -5.45 1.50 0.74
C ALA A 15 -6.08 1.97 2.06
N ILE A 16 -6.13 1.08 3.05
CA ILE A 16 -6.69 1.42 4.37
C ILE A 16 -5.90 2.57 4.99
N TYR A 17 -4.58 2.52 4.91
CA TYR A 17 -3.72 3.56 5.46
C TYR A 17 -3.99 4.92 4.78
N LEU A 18 -4.04 4.95 3.45
CA LEU A 18 -4.26 6.18 2.69
C LEU A 18 -5.64 6.77 2.96
N ILE A 19 -6.67 5.93 3.03
CA ILE A 19 -8.02 6.37 3.35
C ILE A 19 -8.07 6.93 4.78
N SER A 20 -7.48 6.22 5.73
CA SER A 20 -7.49 6.62 7.15
C SER A 20 -6.86 7.98 7.39
N LYS A 21 -5.83 8.32 6.62
CA LYS A 21 -5.14 9.61 6.75
C LYS A 21 -6.00 10.80 6.38
N LYS A 22 -6.99 10.60 5.53
CA LYS A 22 -7.90 11.66 5.10
C LYS A 22 -9.10 11.81 6.02
N LYS A 23 -9.22 10.98 7.03
CA LYS A 23 -10.38 10.94 7.90
C LYS A 23 -10.02 11.30 9.33
N LYS A 24 -10.91 12.05 9.96
CA LYS A 24 -10.80 12.38 11.38
C LYS A 24 -10.99 11.08 12.18
N GLY A 25 -10.03 10.74 13.03
CA GLY A 25 -10.08 9.53 13.82
C GLY A 25 -9.56 8.26 13.12
N GLY A 26 -9.33 8.32 11.82
CA GLY A 26 -8.68 7.23 11.09
C GLY A 26 -9.50 5.95 10.89
N TRP A 27 -10.83 6.00 11.09
CA TRP A 27 -11.71 4.85 10.89
C TRP A 27 -12.09 4.71 9.42
N VAL A 28 -12.02 3.49 8.90
CA VAL A 28 -12.26 3.22 7.48
C VAL A 28 -13.43 2.26 7.33
N LEU A 29 -14.24 2.47 6.30
CA LEU A 29 -15.41 1.65 6.00
C LEU A 29 -15.11 0.70 4.84
N ASN A 30 -15.76 -0.47 4.85
CA ASN A 30 -15.65 -1.45 3.77
C ASN A 30 -15.95 -0.81 2.40
N SER A 31 -17.00 -0.02 2.31
CA SER A 31 -17.39 0.64 1.07
C SER A 31 -16.32 1.59 0.53
N GLU A 32 -15.59 2.24 1.43
CA GLU A 32 -14.51 3.12 1.03
C GLU A 32 -13.34 2.36 0.43
N ILE A 33 -13.04 1.19 0.98
CA ILE A 33 -11.99 0.31 0.45
C ILE A 33 -12.40 -0.23 -0.93
N ALA A 34 -13.65 -0.70 -1.03
CA ALA A 34 -14.17 -1.24 -2.28
C ALA A 34 -14.09 -0.20 -3.41
N GLU A 35 -14.47 1.03 -3.11
CA GLU A 35 -14.41 2.13 -4.08
C GLU A 35 -12.97 2.48 -4.45
N PHE A 36 -12.10 2.58 -3.45
CA PHE A 36 -10.69 2.94 -3.65
C PHE A 36 -9.96 1.91 -4.52
N LEU A 37 -10.18 0.63 -4.28
CA LEU A 37 -9.52 -0.45 -5.00
C LEU A 37 -10.30 -0.90 -6.24
N LYS A 38 -11.51 -0.42 -6.44
CA LYS A 38 -12.41 -0.80 -7.54
C LYS A 38 -12.67 -2.31 -7.55
N VAL A 39 -13.02 -2.82 -6.39
CA VAL A 39 -13.35 -4.23 -6.19
C VAL A 39 -14.73 -4.36 -5.56
N LYS A 40 -15.27 -5.57 -5.56
CA LYS A 40 -16.59 -5.84 -4.97
C LYS A 40 -16.51 -5.78 -3.44
N PRO A 41 -17.55 -5.26 -2.77
CA PRO A 41 -17.60 -5.26 -1.30
C PRO A 41 -17.42 -6.64 -0.68
N SER A 42 -17.93 -7.69 -1.34
CA SER A 42 -17.74 -9.06 -0.87
C SER A 42 -16.28 -9.50 -0.86
N SER A 43 -15.52 -9.06 -1.87
CA SER A 43 -14.08 -9.33 -1.92
C SER A 43 -13.34 -8.62 -0.79
N VAL A 44 -13.75 -7.39 -0.48
CA VAL A 44 -13.19 -6.64 0.65
C VAL A 44 -13.45 -7.39 1.94
N THR A 45 -14.69 -7.84 2.17
CA THR A 45 -15.05 -8.57 3.38
C THR A 45 -14.19 -9.82 3.58
N GLU A 46 -13.99 -10.61 2.52
CA GLU A 46 -13.12 -11.79 2.58
C GLU A 46 -11.70 -11.42 3.00
N MET A 47 -11.15 -10.37 2.40
CA MET A 47 -9.79 -9.94 2.73
C MET A 47 -9.71 -9.41 4.16
N LEU A 48 -10.73 -8.69 4.63
CA LEU A 48 -10.75 -8.17 5.99
C LEU A 48 -10.67 -9.29 7.03
N TYR A 49 -11.34 -10.41 6.81
CA TYR A 49 -11.21 -11.57 7.70
C TYR A 49 -9.77 -12.08 7.75
N LYS A 50 -9.12 -12.18 6.60
CA LYS A 50 -7.73 -12.63 6.53
C LYS A 50 -6.79 -11.66 7.26
N LEU A 51 -6.94 -10.37 6.98
CA LEU A 51 -6.09 -9.35 7.60
C LEU A 51 -6.28 -9.27 9.10
N LYS A 52 -7.52 -9.42 9.55
CA LYS A 52 -7.84 -9.48 10.98
C LYS A 52 -7.18 -10.68 11.65
N ASN A 53 -7.31 -11.86 11.03
CA ASN A 53 -6.73 -13.09 11.58
C ASN A 53 -5.20 -13.02 11.65
N GLU A 54 -4.58 -12.30 10.76
CA GLU A 54 -3.13 -12.12 10.74
C GLU A 54 -2.64 -10.96 11.62
N GLY A 55 -3.57 -10.24 12.26
CA GLY A 55 -3.24 -9.18 13.20
C GLY A 55 -2.89 -7.84 12.57
N PHE A 56 -3.24 -7.62 11.32
CA PHE A 56 -2.96 -6.36 10.62
C PHE A 56 -4.02 -5.29 10.85
N ILE A 57 -5.25 -5.70 11.15
CA ILE A 57 -6.36 -4.77 11.36
C ILE A 57 -7.18 -5.15 12.58
N ILE A 58 -7.88 -4.15 13.13
CA ILE A 58 -8.95 -4.32 14.10
C ILE A 58 -10.24 -4.10 13.34
N TRP A 59 -11.12 -5.09 13.35
CA TRP A 59 -12.37 -5.02 12.58
C TRP A 59 -13.42 -5.96 13.15
N ARG A 60 -14.65 -5.48 13.14
CA ARG A 60 -15.84 -6.28 13.44
C ARG A 60 -16.80 -6.13 12.28
N PRO A 61 -17.51 -7.21 11.86
CA PRO A 61 -18.48 -7.09 10.77
C PRO A 61 -19.42 -5.91 10.98
N ARG A 62 -19.67 -5.15 9.92
CA ARG A 62 -20.52 -3.95 9.90
C ARG A 62 -19.99 -2.78 10.73
N LYS A 63 -18.76 -2.87 11.19
CA LYS A 63 -18.09 -1.79 11.93
C LYS A 63 -16.94 -1.25 11.10
N SER A 64 -16.36 -0.19 11.60
CA SER A 64 -15.21 0.45 10.96
C SER A 64 -13.93 -0.37 11.15
N ILE A 65 -12.97 -0.12 10.29
CA ILE A 65 -11.70 -0.82 10.22
C ILE A 65 -10.60 0.12 10.71
N HIS A 66 -9.66 -0.43 11.46
CA HIS A 66 -8.49 0.30 11.97
C HIS A 66 -7.23 -0.53 11.76
N LEU A 67 -6.16 0.10 11.34
CA LEU A 67 -4.87 -0.61 11.25
C LEU A 67 -4.26 -0.78 12.63
N THR A 68 -3.68 -1.96 12.87
CA THR A 68 -2.81 -2.17 14.03
C THR A 68 -1.45 -1.54 13.75
N VAL A 69 -0.58 -1.50 14.76
CA VAL A 69 0.81 -1.06 14.57
C VAL A 69 1.49 -1.90 13.48
N LYS A 70 1.24 -3.21 13.51
CA LYS A 70 1.78 -4.15 12.51
C LYS A 70 1.28 -3.79 11.10
N GLY A 71 0.00 -3.51 10.95
CA GLY A 71 -0.59 -3.12 9.66
C GLY A 71 -0.05 -1.79 9.16
N LYS A 72 0.10 -0.81 10.04
CA LYS A 72 0.68 0.49 9.67
C LYS A 72 2.11 0.37 9.17
N LYS A 73 2.91 -0.47 9.81
CA LYS A 73 4.31 -0.68 9.40
C LYS A 73 4.39 -1.24 7.99
N VAL A 74 3.54 -2.20 7.67
CA VAL A 74 3.50 -2.77 6.32
C VAL A 74 3.11 -1.70 5.30
N ALA A 75 2.03 -0.96 5.57
CA ALA A 75 1.57 0.09 4.68
C ALA A 75 2.63 1.18 4.45
N GLN A 76 3.26 1.64 5.52
CA GLN A 76 4.31 2.64 5.45
C GLN A 76 5.53 2.16 4.66
N SER A 77 5.91 0.89 4.86
CA SER A 77 7.01 0.29 4.12
C SER A 77 6.74 0.30 2.61
N ILE A 78 5.54 -0.10 2.21
CA ILE A 78 5.14 -0.11 0.80
C ILE A 78 5.15 1.30 0.21
N LEU A 79 4.64 2.27 0.96
CA LEU A 79 4.60 3.66 0.49
C LEU A 79 6.01 4.25 0.33
N ARG A 80 6.93 3.91 1.21
CA ARG A 80 8.33 4.34 1.09
C ARG A 80 8.99 3.76 -0.16
N LYS A 81 8.75 2.48 -0.43
CA LYS A 81 9.26 1.82 -1.64
C LYS A 81 8.70 2.48 -2.90
N ASN A 82 7.43 2.75 -2.91
CA ASN A 82 6.77 3.44 -4.03
C ASN A 82 7.38 4.82 -4.27
N LYS A 83 7.58 5.58 -3.20
CA LYS A 83 8.15 6.93 -3.28
C LYS A 83 9.55 6.90 -3.91
N GLU A 84 10.42 5.99 -3.47
CA GLU A 84 11.78 5.91 -3.99
C GLU A 84 11.81 5.43 -5.44
N LEU A 85 10.91 4.51 -5.80
CA LEU A 85 10.77 4.07 -7.19
C LEU A 85 10.36 5.23 -8.11
N LYS A 86 9.38 6.01 -7.69
CA LYS A 86 8.93 7.17 -8.46
C LYS A 86 10.05 8.19 -8.66
N LYS A 87 10.80 8.49 -7.61
CA LYS A 87 11.93 9.41 -7.70
C LYS A 87 12.98 8.90 -8.69
N PHE A 88 13.28 7.61 -8.64
CA PHE A 88 14.25 6.99 -9.53
C PHE A 88 13.82 7.13 -10.99
N PHE A 89 12.58 6.74 -11.29
CA PHE A 89 12.08 6.80 -12.66
C PHE A 89 12.00 8.25 -13.19
N LYS A 90 11.58 9.18 -12.36
CA LYS A 90 11.43 10.58 -12.78
C LYS A 90 12.76 11.30 -12.90
N ASN A 91 13.60 11.20 -11.88
CA ASN A 91 14.79 12.05 -11.76
C ASN A 91 16.03 11.44 -12.38
N ILE A 92 16.14 10.11 -12.37
CA ILE A 92 17.33 9.43 -12.89
C ILE A 92 17.09 8.91 -14.30
N LEU A 93 15.96 8.25 -14.54
CA LEU A 93 15.61 7.75 -15.86
C LEU A 93 14.89 8.79 -16.72
N ASN A 94 14.51 9.91 -16.12
CA ASN A 94 13.91 11.03 -16.85
C ASN A 94 12.57 10.69 -17.54
N LEU A 95 11.79 9.79 -16.95
CA LEU A 95 10.48 9.42 -17.46
C LEU A 95 9.43 10.40 -16.95
N LYS A 96 8.49 10.80 -17.81
CA LYS A 96 7.57 11.91 -17.50
C LYS A 96 6.09 11.55 -17.48
N ASP A 97 5.72 10.35 -17.87
CA ASP A 97 4.32 9.95 -17.89
C ASP A 97 3.88 9.51 -16.48
N ASP A 98 3.30 10.42 -15.72
CA ASP A 98 2.92 10.18 -14.33
C ASP A 98 1.93 9.03 -14.16
N LEU A 99 0.98 8.86 -15.07
CA LEU A 99 -0.01 7.78 -14.96
C LEU A 99 0.65 6.41 -15.12
N LYS A 100 1.49 6.27 -16.14
CA LYS A 100 2.21 5.01 -16.37
C LYS A 100 3.20 4.72 -15.28
N LEU A 101 3.89 5.74 -14.76
CA LEU A 101 4.83 5.59 -13.66
C LEU A 101 4.12 5.11 -12.39
N ASN A 102 2.94 5.66 -12.10
CA ASN A 102 2.14 5.22 -10.96
C ASN A 102 1.78 3.75 -11.08
N GLU A 103 1.34 3.32 -12.26
CA GLU A 103 0.99 1.92 -12.48
C GLU A 103 2.17 0.98 -12.28
N ILE A 104 3.31 1.31 -12.88
CA ILE A 104 4.52 0.51 -12.78
C ILE A 104 5.01 0.44 -11.34
N CYS A 105 5.08 1.58 -10.67
CA CYS A 105 5.57 1.64 -9.30
C CYS A 105 4.68 0.84 -8.35
N CYS A 106 3.35 0.89 -8.55
CA CYS A 106 2.42 0.11 -7.73
C CYS A 106 2.61 -1.40 -7.93
N LYS A 107 3.06 -1.82 -9.10
CA LYS A 107 3.34 -3.24 -9.35
C LYS A 107 4.69 -3.66 -8.79
N ILE A 108 5.70 -2.84 -8.96
CA ILE A 108 7.07 -3.18 -8.55
C ILE A 108 7.26 -3.08 -7.04
N GLU A 109 6.58 -2.17 -6.38
CA GLU A 109 6.80 -1.89 -4.94
C GLU A 109 6.75 -3.13 -4.06
N HIS A 110 5.93 -4.13 -4.42
CA HIS A 110 5.77 -5.35 -3.65
C HIS A 110 6.97 -6.30 -3.75
N HIS A 111 7.84 -6.05 -4.69
CA HIS A 111 9.03 -6.89 -4.95
C HIS A 111 10.32 -6.21 -4.48
N ILE A 112 10.23 -5.00 -3.96
CA ILE A 112 11.40 -4.27 -3.47
C ILE A 112 11.72 -4.72 -2.06
N THR A 113 12.94 -5.22 -1.87
CA THR A 113 13.44 -5.58 -0.53
C THR A 113 13.86 -4.33 0.21
N PRO A 114 13.98 -4.38 1.56
CA PRO A 114 14.51 -3.26 2.31
C PRO A 114 15.89 -2.81 1.83
N GLU A 115 16.74 -3.74 1.43
CA GLU A 115 18.07 -3.44 0.90
C GLU A 115 18.00 -2.62 -0.38
N VAL A 116 17.13 -3.02 -1.31
CA VAL A 116 16.95 -2.29 -2.55
C VAL A 116 16.37 -0.91 -2.28
N ARG A 117 15.40 -0.79 -1.37
CA ARG A 117 14.85 0.52 -1.01
C ARG A 117 15.91 1.45 -0.47
N ILE A 118 16.76 0.97 0.43
CA ILE A 118 17.84 1.78 1.01
C ILE A 118 18.81 2.23 -0.09
N ALA A 119 19.16 1.33 -1.01
CA ALA A 119 20.05 1.66 -2.14
C ALA A 119 19.42 2.72 -3.04
N LEU A 120 18.11 2.61 -3.30
CA LEU A 120 17.38 3.62 -4.10
C LEU A 120 17.36 4.97 -3.39
N GLU A 121 17.09 4.99 -2.09
CA GLU A 121 17.14 6.22 -1.30
C GLU A 121 18.48 6.90 -1.40
N HIS A 122 19.56 6.13 -1.25
CA HIS A 122 20.91 6.64 -1.35
C HIS A 122 21.18 7.23 -2.74
N LEU A 123 20.87 6.48 -3.79
CA LEU A 123 21.06 6.93 -5.16
C LEU A 123 20.27 8.20 -5.45
N ASN A 124 18.98 8.22 -5.07
CA ASN A 124 18.11 9.37 -5.31
C ASN A 124 18.60 10.63 -4.59
N SER A 125 19.14 10.49 -3.40
CA SER A 125 19.63 11.62 -2.63
C SER A 125 20.98 12.13 -3.12
N THR A 126 21.79 11.27 -3.74
CA THR A 126 23.14 11.64 -4.21
C THR A 126 23.14 12.33 -5.56
N LEU A 127 22.20 11.94 -6.43
CA LEU A 127 22.19 12.42 -7.83
C LEU A 127 21.19 13.54 -8.09
N VAL A 128 20.47 13.99 -7.09
CA VAL A 128 19.49 15.08 -7.23
C VAL A 128 19.98 16.37 -6.53
#